data_d3c5d351706e403b27a771acc059eab3
#
_entry.id   d3c5d351706e403b27a771acc059eab3
#
_cell.length_a   1.000
_cell.length_b   1.000
_cell.length_c   1.000
_cell.angle_alpha   90.00
_cell.angle_beta   90.00
_cell.angle_gamma   90.00
#
_symmetry.space_group_name_H-M   'P 1'
#
loop_
_entity.id
_entity.type
_entity.pdbx_description
1 polymer ?
#
loop_
_entity_poly.entity_id
_entity_poly.type
_entity_poly.pdbx_seq_one_letter_code
_entity_poly.pdbx_strand_id
1 'polypeptide(L)'
;MRILLPLLLIGTLLKAEDWPQFLGQRRDGSYQGKALALWPANGPKEIWQKNIGAGFAGPVIADNKLILFHRINNQETIECLNASTGKPIWRAAYPADYVDDFRFDNGPRAVPAIAKGRVFTHGAHGKIHAWNLKTGKRLWSLDARTRFKAEKGFFGFACSPLVVKDTLLVNIGGNNEAGIIGLDTSSGKLHWQATDETASYASPILSTIRAQSHALFFTRKGLVSLNPASGKIHFSHPWRPSMNASVNACTPIAVGNFIFVSTSYGKGAAVLAVEETKTKTLWTGDKSMSCHYSSCVTLDGYLYGFHGRQEAGADLR
;
A
#
# COMPACT_ATOMS: atom_id res chain seq x y z
N MET A 1 6.45 40.25 -49.34
CA MET A 1 7.12 40.10 -48.06
C MET A 1 6.43 38.95 -47.29
N ARG A 2 6.98 37.74 -47.33
CA ARG A 2 6.43 36.56 -46.66
C ARG A 2 7.04 36.49 -45.27
N ILE A 3 6.23 36.65 -44.24
CA ILE A 3 6.64 36.51 -42.83
C ILE A 3 6.58 35.01 -42.53
N LEU A 4 7.76 34.38 -42.37
CA LEU A 4 7.88 33.04 -41.80
C LEU A 4 7.74 33.17 -40.26
N LEU A 5 6.63 32.69 -39.68
CA LEU A 5 6.52 32.47 -38.26
C LEU A 5 7.33 31.20 -37.89
N PRO A 6 8.26 31.27 -36.93
CA PRO A 6 8.92 30.06 -36.47
C PRO A 6 7.93 29.25 -35.62
N LEU A 7 7.67 27.99 -36.04
CA LEU A 7 6.93 27.01 -35.28
C LEU A 7 7.79 26.59 -34.08
N LEU A 8 7.52 27.13 -32.89
CA LEU A 8 8.14 26.66 -31.63
C LEU A 8 7.59 25.27 -31.34
N LEU A 9 8.36 24.22 -31.68
CA LEU A 9 8.12 22.88 -31.14
C LEU A 9 8.40 22.91 -29.62
N ILE A 10 7.36 23.09 -28.83
CA ILE A 10 7.41 22.83 -27.39
C ILE A 10 7.46 21.31 -27.25
N GLY A 11 8.66 20.78 -27.18
CA GLY A 11 8.90 19.39 -26.80
C GLY A 11 8.39 19.20 -25.37
N THR A 12 7.23 18.59 -25.17
CA THR A 12 6.81 18.10 -23.88
C THR A 12 7.83 17.07 -23.42
N LEU A 13 8.71 17.46 -22.53
CA LEU A 13 9.55 16.52 -21.78
C LEU A 13 8.56 15.60 -21.05
N LEU A 14 8.38 14.38 -21.54
CA LEU A 14 7.63 13.33 -20.87
C LEU A 14 8.33 13.06 -19.53
N LYS A 15 7.82 13.67 -18.46
CA LYS A 15 8.27 13.41 -17.10
C LYS A 15 7.93 11.96 -16.79
N ALA A 16 8.89 11.23 -16.19
CA ALA A 16 8.60 9.89 -15.68
C ALA A 16 7.42 9.95 -14.69
N GLU A 17 6.56 8.94 -14.74
CA GLU A 17 5.43 8.83 -13.82
C GLU A 17 5.93 8.71 -12.37
N ASP A 18 5.32 9.46 -11.47
CA ASP A 18 5.60 9.34 -10.05
C ASP A 18 5.11 7.96 -9.52
N TRP A 19 5.78 7.43 -8.50
CA TRP A 19 5.41 6.21 -7.78
C TRP A 19 5.10 6.55 -6.32
N PRO A 20 3.98 7.27 -6.03
CA PRO A 20 3.79 7.99 -4.79
C PRO A 20 3.29 7.12 -3.62
N GLN A 21 3.02 5.86 -3.84
CA GLN A 21 2.46 4.94 -2.85
C GLN A 21 2.73 3.49 -3.21
N PHE A 22 2.33 2.57 -2.34
CA PHE A 22 2.41 1.12 -2.56
C PHE A 22 1.75 0.73 -3.88
N LEU A 23 2.45 -0.06 -4.70
CA LEU A 23 2.05 -0.49 -6.04
C LEU A 23 1.75 0.66 -7.02
N GLY A 24 2.36 1.85 -6.82
CA GLY A 24 2.29 2.97 -7.76
C GLY A 24 1.02 3.79 -7.67
N GLN A 25 0.82 4.66 -8.67
CA GLN A 25 -0.23 5.66 -8.64
C GLN A 25 -1.63 5.07 -8.54
N ARG A 26 -1.87 3.93 -9.18
CA ARG A 26 -3.17 3.22 -9.19
C ARG A 26 -3.27 2.10 -8.17
N ARG A 27 -2.20 1.78 -7.47
CA ARG A 27 -2.07 0.66 -6.52
C ARG A 27 -2.36 -0.71 -7.16
N ASP A 28 -2.01 -0.86 -8.44
CA ASP A 28 -2.20 -2.07 -9.24
C ASP A 28 -0.88 -2.63 -9.82
N GLY A 29 0.26 -1.99 -9.47
CA GLY A 29 1.58 -2.37 -9.97
C GLY A 29 1.87 -1.94 -11.41
N SER A 30 0.95 -1.23 -12.07
CA SER A 30 1.11 -0.80 -13.46
C SER A 30 1.79 0.57 -13.57
N TYR A 31 2.56 0.74 -14.63
CA TYR A 31 3.26 1.96 -14.99
C TYR A 31 2.79 2.45 -16.37
N GLN A 32 2.40 3.73 -16.46
CA GLN A 32 1.87 4.34 -17.68
C GLN A 32 2.90 5.19 -18.43
N GLY A 33 4.13 5.18 -17.99
CA GLY A 33 5.21 5.91 -18.65
C GLY A 33 5.70 5.22 -19.92
N LYS A 34 6.80 5.73 -20.47
CA LYS A 34 7.45 5.13 -21.63
C LYS A 34 7.87 3.69 -21.30
N ALA A 35 7.62 2.78 -22.22
CA ALA A 35 8.05 1.39 -22.08
C ALA A 35 9.56 1.32 -21.77
N LEU A 36 9.91 0.48 -20.81
CA LEU A 36 11.32 0.25 -20.48
C LEU A 36 12.00 -0.45 -21.66
N ALA A 37 13.17 0.06 -22.03
CA ALA A 37 14.02 -0.65 -22.99
C ALA A 37 14.52 -1.97 -22.37
N LEU A 38 14.80 -2.94 -23.20
CA LEU A 38 15.49 -4.15 -22.74
C LEU A 38 16.84 -3.75 -22.12
N TRP A 39 17.13 -4.32 -20.99
CA TRP A 39 18.41 -4.09 -20.33
C TRP A 39 19.53 -4.81 -21.09
N PRO A 40 20.75 -4.24 -21.14
CA PRO A 40 21.91 -4.94 -21.66
C PRO A 40 22.23 -6.17 -20.81
N ALA A 41 23.01 -7.11 -21.35
CA ALA A 41 23.33 -8.38 -20.69
C ALA A 41 23.96 -8.22 -19.29
N ASN A 42 24.65 -7.11 -19.05
CA ASN A 42 25.26 -6.76 -17.76
C ASN A 42 24.31 -5.97 -16.82
N GLY A 43 23.02 -5.90 -17.15
CA GLY A 43 22.02 -5.19 -16.37
C GLY A 43 21.95 -3.68 -16.60
N PRO A 44 21.07 -2.96 -15.91
CA PRO A 44 20.95 -1.52 -16.00
C PRO A 44 22.16 -0.83 -15.36
N LYS A 45 22.51 0.36 -15.86
CA LYS A 45 23.55 1.19 -15.25
C LYS A 45 23.12 1.66 -13.85
N GLU A 46 23.94 1.39 -12.84
CA GLU A 46 23.77 1.97 -11.52
C GLU A 46 24.03 3.48 -11.58
N ILE A 47 23.10 4.28 -11.03
CA ILE A 47 23.23 5.73 -10.95
C ILE A 47 23.74 6.15 -9.58
N TRP A 48 23.20 5.55 -8.54
CA TRP A 48 23.63 5.75 -7.16
C TRP A 48 23.15 4.59 -6.27
N GLN A 49 23.79 4.42 -5.14
CA GLN A 49 23.50 3.39 -4.13
C GLN A 49 23.48 4.01 -2.74
N LYS A 50 22.66 3.47 -1.85
CA LYS A 50 22.56 3.88 -0.46
C LYS A 50 22.33 2.67 0.46
N ASN A 51 23.08 2.61 1.55
CA ASN A 51 22.79 1.69 2.64
C ASN A 51 21.60 2.19 3.45
N ILE A 52 20.67 1.30 3.76
CA ILE A 52 19.45 1.58 4.52
C ILE A 52 19.45 0.82 5.83
N GLY A 53 18.59 1.24 6.76
CA GLY A 53 18.31 0.50 7.99
C GLY A 53 17.31 -0.62 7.80
N ALA A 54 16.89 -1.23 8.89
CA ALA A 54 15.93 -2.34 8.92
C ALA A 54 14.52 -1.92 8.45
N GLY A 55 13.77 -2.84 7.85
CA GLY A 55 12.40 -2.68 7.41
C GLY A 55 12.09 -3.30 6.05
N PHE A 56 10.82 -3.47 5.79
CA PHE A 56 10.28 -4.00 4.54
C PHE A 56 9.54 -2.94 3.72
N ALA A 57 9.46 -1.69 4.20
CA ALA A 57 8.79 -0.61 3.50
C ALA A 57 9.55 -0.22 2.23
N GLY A 58 8.96 -0.41 1.07
CA GLY A 58 9.53 0.04 -0.20
C GLY A 58 9.57 1.58 -0.31
N PRO A 59 10.48 2.14 -1.11
CA PRO A 59 10.53 3.57 -1.35
C PRO A 59 9.37 4.05 -2.20
N VAL A 60 9.03 5.34 -2.07
CA VAL A 60 8.05 6.03 -2.92
C VAL A 60 8.65 7.31 -3.50
N ILE A 61 8.18 7.70 -4.67
CA ILE A 61 8.75 8.83 -5.44
C ILE A 61 7.63 9.76 -5.90
N ALA A 62 7.78 11.05 -5.65
CA ALA A 62 6.98 12.11 -6.25
C ALA A 62 7.81 13.39 -6.40
N ASP A 63 7.62 14.13 -7.48
CA ASP A 63 8.33 15.39 -7.76
C ASP A 63 9.86 15.29 -7.58
N ASN A 64 10.47 14.23 -8.10
CA ASN A 64 11.89 13.94 -7.96
C ASN A 64 12.39 13.83 -6.50
N LYS A 65 11.48 13.55 -5.56
CA LYS A 65 11.78 13.26 -4.16
C LYS A 65 11.50 11.79 -3.88
N LEU A 66 12.54 11.07 -3.45
CA LEU A 66 12.42 9.68 -3.02
C LEU A 66 12.32 9.67 -1.50
N ILE A 67 11.28 9.04 -1.00
CA ILE A 67 11.05 8.84 0.44
C ILE A 67 11.41 7.42 0.83
N LEU A 68 12.31 7.28 1.79
CA LEU A 68 12.64 6.03 2.48
C LEU A 68 12.02 6.05 3.86
N PHE A 69 11.48 4.91 4.28
CA PHE A 69 10.98 4.71 5.62
C PHE A 69 11.58 3.41 6.18
N HIS A 70 12.48 3.54 7.13
CA HIS A 70 13.28 2.43 7.66
C HIS A 70 13.59 2.66 9.15
N ARG A 71 14.18 1.68 9.81
CA ARG A 71 14.61 1.80 11.22
C ARG A 71 16.12 1.85 11.30
N ILE A 72 16.64 2.87 11.95
CA ILE A 72 18.06 3.01 12.31
C ILE A 72 18.13 3.03 13.83
N ASN A 73 18.85 2.07 14.40
CA ASN A 73 18.87 1.84 15.85
C ASN A 73 17.43 1.67 16.38
N ASN A 74 17.06 2.44 17.40
CA ASN A 74 15.71 2.43 17.99
C ASN A 74 14.83 3.59 17.50
N GLN A 75 15.00 4.01 16.25
CA GLN A 75 14.19 5.08 15.65
C GLN A 75 13.66 4.66 14.29
N GLU A 76 12.37 4.75 14.08
CA GLU A 76 11.79 4.78 12.74
C GLU A 76 12.13 6.13 12.11
N THR A 77 12.79 6.05 10.96
CA THR A 77 13.42 7.18 10.26
C THR A 77 12.79 7.34 8.88
N ILE A 78 12.43 8.57 8.56
CA ILE A 78 11.98 8.97 7.25
C ILE A 78 13.06 9.84 6.63
N GLU A 79 13.55 9.47 5.46
CA GLU A 79 14.51 10.24 4.69
C GLU A 79 13.90 10.66 3.35
N CYS A 80 14.13 11.90 2.98
CA CYS A 80 13.86 12.42 1.65
C CYS A 80 15.16 12.63 0.91
N LEU A 81 15.28 12.00 -0.25
CA LEU A 81 16.43 12.11 -1.13
C LEU A 81 16.00 12.72 -2.47
N ASN A 82 16.92 13.36 -3.16
CA ASN A 82 16.75 13.65 -4.57
C ASN A 82 16.78 12.33 -5.34
N ALA A 83 15.71 11.98 -6.04
CA ALA A 83 15.58 10.68 -6.69
C ALA A 83 16.63 10.43 -7.78
N SER A 84 17.07 11.48 -8.49
CA SER A 84 18.05 11.38 -9.58
C SER A 84 19.49 11.26 -9.09
N THR A 85 19.82 11.76 -7.90
CA THR A 85 21.20 11.87 -7.42
C THR A 85 21.48 11.14 -6.11
N GLY A 86 20.45 10.66 -5.41
CA GLY A 86 20.57 10.04 -4.08
C GLY A 86 20.94 11.03 -2.97
N LYS A 87 21.14 12.33 -3.28
CA LYS A 87 21.55 13.33 -2.26
C LYS A 87 20.42 13.56 -1.25
N PRO A 88 20.74 13.61 0.06
CA PRO A 88 19.75 13.86 1.11
C PRO A 88 19.20 15.29 1.00
N ILE A 89 17.88 15.43 1.19
CA ILE A 89 17.17 16.70 1.26
C ILE A 89 16.80 17.01 2.71
N TRP A 90 16.17 16.06 3.38
CA TRP A 90 15.85 16.15 4.81
C TRP A 90 15.72 14.76 5.43
N ARG A 91 15.80 14.72 6.75
CA ARG A 91 15.61 13.53 7.57
C ARG A 91 14.78 13.87 8.80
N ALA A 92 13.86 13.00 9.16
CA ALA A 92 13.12 13.04 10.42
C ALA A 92 13.07 11.64 11.04
N ALA A 93 12.92 11.57 12.35
CA ALA A 93 12.86 10.31 13.07
C ALA A 93 12.00 10.42 14.33
N TYR A 94 11.58 9.28 14.86
CA TYR A 94 10.92 9.18 16.15
C TYR A 94 11.24 7.85 16.83
N PRO A 95 11.18 7.75 18.18
CA PRO A 95 11.44 6.53 18.90
C PRO A 95 10.51 5.40 18.49
N ALA A 96 11.08 4.21 18.28
CA ALA A 96 10.38 2.98 17.93
C ALA A 96 10.86 1.83 18.81
N ASP A 97 9.92 1.20 19.49
CA ASP A 97 10.10 0.12 20.43
C ASP A 97 9.50 -1.21 19.94
N TYR A 98 9.07 -1.27 18.67
CA TYR A 98 8.59 -2.50 18.07
C TYR A 98 9.67 -3.58 18.08
N VAL A 99 9.28 -4.78 18.51
CA VAL A 99 10.08 -6.01 18.41
C VAL A 99 9.23 -7.05 17.68
N ASP A 100 9.81 -7.62 16.64
CA ASP A 100 9.18 -8.70 15.89
C ASP A 100 9.26 -10.00 16.71
N ASP A 101 8.10 -10.61 16.96
CA ASP A 101 7.99 -11.84 17.75
C ASP A 101 8.71 -13.02 17.09
N PHE A 102 8.88 -13.00 15.78
CA PHE A 102 9.56 -14.02 14.98
C PHE A 102 11.01 -13.64 14.63
N ARG A 103 11.47 -12.46 15.04
CA ARG A 103 12.84 -11.95 14.80
C ARG A 103 13.24 -11.80 13.34
N PHE A 104 12.27 -11.58 12.43
CA PHE A 104 12.59 -11.32 11.03
C PHE A 104 13.17 -9.92 10.85
N ASP A 105 12.49 -8.89 11.36
CA ASP A 105 12.92 -7.51 11.24
C ASP A 105 12.09 -6.60 12.17
N ASN A 106 12.73 -5.57 12.73
CA ASN A 106 12.09 -4.63 13.65
C ASN A 106 11.71 -3.28 13.01
N GLY A 107 11.93 -3.11 11.72
CA GLY A 107 11.62 -1.87 11.02
C GLY A 107 10.20 -1.82 10.46
N PRO A 108 9.83 -0.70 9.82
CA PRO A 108 8.50 -0.49 9.27
C PRO A 108 8.23 -1.42 8.07
N ARG A 109 6.96 -1.82 7.93
CA ARG A 109 6.48 -2.69 6.84
C ARG A 109 5.59 -1.94 5.86
N ALA A 110 4.83 -0.97 6.36
CA ALA A 110 3.93 -0.19 5.54
C ALA A 110 4.69 0.79 4.65
N VAL A 111 4.46 0.70 3.34
CA VAL A 111 5.02 1.65 2.37
C VAL A 111 4.36 3.02 2.59
N PRO A 112 5.13 4.11 2.64
CA PRO A 112 4.58 5.46 2.76
C PRO A 112 3.64 5.82 1.61
N ALA A 113 2.79 6.84 1.83
CA ALA A 113 2.02 7.46 0.76
C ALA A 113 2.35 8.95 0.66
N ILE A 114 2.57 9.44 -0.56
CA ILE A 114 2.76 10.85 -0.85
C ILE A 114 1.49 11.39 -1.50
N ALA A 115 0.89 12.39 -0.89
CA ALA A 115 -0.26 13.08 -1.47
C ALA A 115 -0.34 14.53 -0.97
N LYS A 116 -0.76 15.46 -1.82
CA LYS A 116 -1.03 16.86 -1.46
C LYS A 116 0.12 17.54 -0.69
N GLY A 117 1.37 17.30 -1.13
CA GLY A 117 2.57 17.86 -0.49
C GLY A 117 2.88 17.29 0.90
N ARG A 118 2.31 16.14 1.26
CA ARG A 118 2.52 15.42 2.52
C ARG A 118 3.02 14.01 2.27
N VAL A 119 3.75 13.48 3.26
CA VAL A 119 4.11 12.07 3.35
C VAL A 119 3.37 11.48 4.53
N PHE A 120 2.69 10.36 4.33
CA PHE A 120 2.00 9.61 5.38
C PHE A 120 2.75 8.32 5.65
N THR A 121 3.06 8.07 6.91
CA THR A 121 3.75 6.84 7.36
C THR A 121 2.92 6.12 8.40
N HIS A 122 2.98 4.78 8.37
CA HIS A 122 2.39 3.91 9.37
C HIS A 122 3.50 3.01 9.92
N GLY A 123 3.97 3.29 11.12
CA GLY A 123 5.07 2.57 11.77
C GLY A 123 4.68 1.18 12.22
N ALA A 124 5.68 0.31 12.38
CA ALA A 124 5.49 -1.09 12.76
C ALA A 124 4.77 -1.26 14.12
N HIS A 125 4.84 -0.25 14.99
CA HIS A 125 4.18 -0.23 16.30
C HIS A 125 2.87 0.60 16.34
N GLY A 126 2.31 0.95 15.16
CA GLY A 126 1.01 1.61 15.06
C GLY A 126 1.01 3.13 15.16
N LYS A 127 2.17 3.78 15.08
CA LYS A 127 2.25 5.24 15.00
C LYS A 127 2.00 5.70 13.57
N ILE A 128 1.03 6.58 13.37
CA ILE A 128 0.68 7.18 12.10
C ILE A 128 1.10 8.65 12.11
N HIS A 129 1.84 9.09 11.09
CA HIS A 129 2.31 10.47 11.00
C HIS A 129 2.01 11.07 9.63
N ALA A 130 1.82 12.38 9.60
CA ALA A 130 1.95 13.17 8.39
C ALA A 130 3.15 14.11 8.51
N TRP A 131 3.90 14.20 7.42
CA TRP A 131 5.10 15.02 7.28
C TRP A 131 4.95 15.97 6.10
N ASN A 132 5.49 17.16 6.20
CA ASN A 132 5.58 18.04 5.06
C ASN A 132 6.61 17.48 4.05
N LEU A 133 6.22 17.21 2.83
CA LEU A 133 7.09 16.62 1.80
C LEU A 133 8.32 17.48 1.48
N LYS A 134 8.20 18.81 1.56
CA LYS A 134 9.29 19.74 1.22
C LYS A 134 10.31 19.87 2.35
N THR A 135 9.86 19.85 3.61
CA THR A 135 10.69 20.23 4.76
C THR A 135 10.97 19.13 5.77
N GLY A 136 10.24 17.99 5.71
CA GLY A 136 10.31 16.93 6.72
C GLY A 136 9.69 17.29 8.07
N LYS A 137 9.09 18.48 8.22
CA LYS A 137 8.40 18.86 9.46
C LYS A 137 7.20 17.96 9.69
N ARG A 138 7.09 17.36 10.88
CA ARG A 138 5.91 16.61 11.29
C ARG A 138 4.72 17.54 11.44
N LEU A 139 3.64 17.24 10.73
CA LEU A 139 2.41 18.02 10.74
C LEU A 139 1.46 17.56 11.84
N TRP A 140 1.29 16.25 11.96
CA TRP A 140 0.53 15.62 13.03
C TRP A 140 1.02 14.18 13.30
N SER A 141 0.58 13.64 14.41
CA SER A 141 0.90 12.29 14.88
C SER A 141 -0.30 11.67 15.57
N LEU A 142 -0.50 10.38 15.38
CA LEU A 142 -1.51 9.58 16.05
C LEU A 142 -0.89 8.23 16.44
N ASP A 143 -1.11 7.81 17.69
CA ASP A 143 -0.77 6.47 18.14
C ASP A 143 -2.03 5.62 18.19
N ALA A 144 -2.16 4.66 17.24
CA ALA A 144 -3.33 3.81 17.10
C ALA A 144 -3.50 2.87 18.30
N ARG A 145 -2.43 2.39 18.89
CA ARG A 145 -2.46 1.51 20.06
C ARG A 145 -3.05 2.22 21.28
N THR A 146 -2.57 3.41 21.54
CA THR A 146 -3.05 4.19 22.69
C THR A 146 -4.50 4.65 22.48
N ARG A 147 -4.80 5.20 21.30
CA ARG A 147 -6.09 5.84 21.03
C ARG A 147 -7.22 4.85 20.79
N PHE A 148 -6.97 3.76 20.07
CA PHE A 148 -7.98 2.81 19.61
C PHE A 148 -7.80 1.40 20.19
N LYS A 149 -6.82 1.21 21.10
CA LYS A 149 -6.47 -0.10 21.67
C LYS A 149 -6.10 -1.11 20.57
N ALA A 150 -5.50 -0.63 19.48
CA ALA A 150 -5.09 -1.47 18.36
C ALA A 150 -3.93 -2.41 18.76
N GLU A 151 -4.01 -3.66 18.36
CA GLU A 151 -2.99 -4.66 18.63
C GLU A 151 -2.07 -4.84 17.42
N LYS A 152 -0.78 -5.08 17.65
CA LYS A 152 0.24 -5.17 16.59
C LYS A 152 0.09 -6.39 15.66
N GLY A 153 -0.76 -7.37 16.00
CA GLY A 153 -0.79 -8.65 15.29
C GLY A 153 0.54 -9.40 15.38
N PHE A 154 0.76 -10.40 14.51
CA PHE A 154 1.99 -11.22 14.50
C PHE A 154 3.23 -10.45 14.05
N PHE A 155 3.10 -9.61 13.01
CA PHE A 155 4.23 -8.99 12.31
C PHE A 155 4.20 -7.46 12.39
N GLY A 156 3.54 -6.88 13.39
CA GLY A 156 3.36 -5.45 13.50
C GLY A 156 2.30 -4.89 12.54
N PHE A 157 2.22 -3.58 12.45
CA PHE A 157 1.33 -2.90 11.53
C PHE A 157 1.96 -2.81 10.14
N ALA A 158 1.30 -3.32 9.11
CA ALA A 158 1.85 -3.41 7.75
C ALA A 158 0.94 -2.80 6.66
N CYS A 159 -0.29 -2.43 6.98
CA CYS A 159 -1.19 -1.79 6.04
C CYS A 159 -0.62 -0.45 5.57
N SER A 160 -0.26 -0.37 4.28
CA SER A 160 0.19 0.88 3.66
C SER A 160 -1.00 1.84 3.53
N PRO A 161 -0.89 3.08 4.02
CA PRO A 161 -2.00 4.02 4.03
C PRO A 161 -2.45 4.36 2.61
N LEU A 162 -3.75 4.59 2.44
CA LEU A 162 -4.37 5.02 1.18
C LEU A 162 -4.99 6.41 1.36
N VAL A 163 -4.63 7.35 0.50
CA VAL A 163 -5.24 8.69 0.50
C VAL A 163 -6.33 8.75 -0.56
N VAL A 164 -7.55 9.12 -0.14
CA VAL A 164 -8.68 9.37 -1.03
C VAL A 164 -9.23 10.76 -0.73
N LYS A 165 -9.05 11.69 -1.64
CA LYS A 165 -9.38 13.11 -1.44
C LYS A 165 -8.68 13.67 -0.19
N ASP A 166 -9.44 14.01 0.85
CA ASP A 166 -8.93 14.56 2.11
C ASP A 166 -8.87 13.53 3.25
N THR A 167 -9.12 12.25 2.93
CA THR A 167 -9.18 11.17 3.92
C THR A 167 -8.02 10.20 3.74
N LEU A 168 -7.28 9.96 4.81
CA LEU A 168 -6.27 8.90 4.93
C LEU A 168 -6.93 7.66 5.51
N LEU A 169 -6.91 6.56 4.78
CA LEU A 169 -7.53 5.29 5.13
C LEU A 169 -6.47 4.30 5.61
N VAL A 170 -6.68 3.67 6.75
CA VAL A 170 -5.75 2.69 7.33
C VAL A 170 -6.52 1.58 8.06
N ASN A 171 -6.13 0.32 7.86
CA ASN A 171 -6.55 -0.79 8.73
C ASN A 171 -5.61 -0.87 9.93
N ILE A 172 -6.14 -0.60 11.11
CA ILE A 172 -5.37 -0.58 12.36
C ILE A 172 -5.78 -1.69 13.34
N GLY A 173 -6.93 -2.31 13.13
CA GLY A 173 -7.42 -3.37 14.02
C GLY A 173 -7.72 -2.92 15.45
N GLY A 174 -8.18 -1.69 15.60
CA GLY A 174 -8.58 -1.15 16.90
C GLY A 174 -9.95 -1.64 17.38
N ASN A 175 -10.23 -1.46 18.66
CA ASN A 175 -11.49 -1.81 19.30
C ASN A 175 -12.60 -0.77 19.01
N ASN A 176 -13.84 -1.11 19.34
CA ASN A 176 -15.01 -0.23 19.20
C ASN A 176 -15.19 0.26 17.74
N GLU A 177 -15.28 -0.68 16.81
CA GLU A 177 -15.44 -0.43 15.38
C GLU A 177 -14.25 0.33 14.72
N ALA A 178 -13.10 0.38 15.37
CA ALA A 178 -11.91 1.02 14.83
C ALA A 178 -10.96 0.04 14.10
N GLY A 179 -11.47 -1.02 13.51
CA GLY A 179 -10.69 -1.93 12.67
C GLY A 179 -10.10 -1.21 11.46
N ILE A 180 -10.92 -0.38 10.80
CA ILE A 180 -10.52 0.51 9.70
C ILE A 180 -10.90 1.94 10.10
N ILE A 181 -9.98 2.89 9.90
CA ILE A 181 -10.19 4.29 10.19
C ILE A 181 -9.97 5.19 8.98
N GLY A 182 -10.74 6.26 8.90
CA GLY A 182 -10.53 7.40 7.99
C GLY A 182 -10.13 8.63 8.79
N LEU A 183 -8.96 9.20 8.48
CA LEU A 183 -8.42 10.39 9.16
C LEU A 183 -8.37 11.57 8.18
N ASP A 184 -8.62 12.77 8.67
CA ASP A 184 -8.36 13.99 7.91
C ASP A 184 -6.86 14.12 7.60
N THR A 185 -6.52 14.25 6.32
CA THR A 185 -5.11 14.30 5.87
C THR A 185 -4.35 15.51 6.40
N SER A 186 -5.02 16.60 6.76
CA SER A 186 -4.39 17.85 7.20
C SER A 186 -4.12 17.88 8.70
N SER A 187 -5.00 17.30 9.50
CA SER A 187 -5.00 17.40 10.95
C SER A 187 -4.84 16.06 11.70
N GLY A 188 -5.04 14.92 11.02
CA GLY A 188 -5.08 13.60 11.65
C GLY A 188 -6.33 13.37 12.52
N LYS A 189 -7.34 14.24 12.45
CA LYS A 189 -8.61 14.04 13.14
C LYS A 189 -9.38 12.88 12.51
N LEU A 190 -10.04 12.11 13.35
CA LEU A 190 -10.92 11.02 12.91
C LEU A 190 -12.13 11.59 12.18
N HIS A 191 -12.34 11.14 10.92
CA HIS A 191 -13.56 11.38 10.18
C HIS A 191 -14.60 10.30 10.46
N TRP A 192 -14.17 9.04 10.41
CA TRP A 192 -15.01 7.87 10.64
C TRP A 192 -14.16 6.66 11.04
N GLN A 193 -14.82 5.68 11.60
CA GLN A 193 -14.28 4.35 11.89
C GLN A 193 -15.29 3.28 11.49
N ALA A 194 -14.82 2.09 11.16
CA ALA A 194 -15.65 0.98 10.72
C ALA A 194 -14.97 -0.35 11.03
N THR A 195 -15.77 -1.36 11.29
CA THR A 195 -15.43 -2.76 11.57
C THR A 195 -14.72 -3.02 12.89
N ASP A 196 -14.96 -4.22 13.43
CA ASP A 196 -14.20 -4.79 14.56
C ASP A 196 -13.15 -5.81 14.06
N GLU A 197 -12.64 -5.62 12.84
CA GLU A 197 -11.66 -6.48 12.22
C GLU A 197 -10.28 -6.21 12.77
N THR A 198 -9.58 -7.24 13.21
CA THR A 198 -8.18 -7.11 13.61
C THR A 198 -7.30 -6.70 12.42
N ALA A 199 -6.15 -6.10 12.72
CA ALA A 199 -5.20 -5.67 11.69
C ALA A 199 -4.78 -6.82 10.78
N SER A 200 -4.66 -6.52 9.50
CA SER A 200 -4.15 -7.38 8.44
C SER A 200 -2.93 -6.75 7.79
N TYR A 201 -2.33 -7.48 6.87
CA TYR A 201 -1.06 -7.10 6.24
C TYR A 201 -1.23 -6.64 4.79
N ALA A 202 -2.38 -6.92 4.18
CA ALA A 202 -2.73 -6.40 2.86
C ALA A 202 -2.97 -4.89 2.90
N SER A 203 -2.54 -4.22 1.84
CA SER A 203 -2.81 -2.80 1.66
C SER A 203 -4.11 -2.58 0.88
N PRO A 204 -4.92 -1.56 1.20
CA PRO A 204 -6.18 -1.31 0.52
C PRO A 204 -5.98 -0.74 -0.88
N ILE A 205 -6.98 -0.93 -1.73
CA ILE A 205 -7.09 -0.25 -3.04
C ILE A 205 -8.37 0.57 -3.12
N LEU A 206 -8.36 1.55 -4.02
CA LEU A 206 -9.55 2.29 -4.42
C LEU A 206 -10.01 1.77 -5.78
N SER A 207 -11.29 1.48 -5.92
CA SER A 207 -11.87 1.08 -7.20
C SER A 207 -13.25 1.72 -7.41
N THR A 208 -13.64 1.90 -8.65
CA THR A 208 -15.01 2.24 -9.02
C THR A 208 -15.72 0.98 -9.47
N ILE A 209 -16.72 0.55 -8.71
CA ILE A 209 -17.51 -0.65 -8.99
C ILE A 209 -18.97 -0.21 -9.09
N ARG A 210 -19.68 -0.57 -10.18
CA ARG A 210 -21.07 -0.16 -10.40
C ARG A 210 -21.30 1.34 -10.20
N ALA A 211 -20.39 2.17 -10.72
CA ALA A 211 -20.38 3.63 -10.61
C ALA A 211 -20.25 4.19 -9.17
N GLN A 212 -19.92 3.36 -8.19
CA GLN A 212 -19.68 3.77 -6.81
C GLN A 212 -18.19 3.63 -6.44
N SER A 213 -17.74 4.49 -5.54
CA SER A 213 -16.36 4.44 -5.03
C SER A 213 -16.26 3.44 -3.89
N HIS A 214 -15.35 2.49 -4.02
CA HIS A 214 -15.09 1.40 -3.07
C HIS A 214 -13.65 1.45 -2.60
N ALA A 215 -13.41 1.61 -1.31
CA ALA A 215 -12.14 1.27 -0.69
C ALA A 215 -12.21 -0.21 -0.28
N LEU A 216 -11.34 -1.03 -0.87
CA LEU A 216 -11.31 -2.47 -0.67
C LEU A 216 -10.17 -2.81 0.30
N PHE A 217 -10.52 -3.36 1.44
CA PHE A 217 -9.58 -3.84 2.45
C PHE A 217 -9.64 -5.36 2.54
N PHE A 218 -8.49 -6.01 2.49
CA PHE A 218 -8.42 -7.44 2.76
C PHE A 218 -7.93 -7.64 4.19
N THR A 219 -8.88 -7.69 5.09
CA THR A 219 -8.66 -7.79 6.54
C THR A 219 -8.35 -9.22 6.97
N ARG A 220 -8.12 -9.43 8.26
CA ARG A 220 -7.87 -10.77 8.78
C ARG A 220 -9.06 -11.73 8.60
N LYS A 221 -10.31 -11.25 8.59
CA LYS A 221 -11.50 -12.08 8.38
C LYS A 221 -11.85 -12.25 6.90
N GLY A 222 -11.44 -11.32 6.05
CA GLY A 222 -11.76 -11.37 4.62
C GLY A 222 -11.78 -10.00 3.96
N LEU A 223 -12.46 -9.92 2.85
CA LEU A 223 -12.63 -8.68 2.09
C LEU A 223 -13.72 -7.81 2.71
N VAL A 224 -13.41 -6.54 2.94
CA VAL A 224 -14.36 -5.50 3.32
C VAL A 224 -14.30 -4.40 2.26
N SER A 225 -15.47 -4.03 1.76
CA SER A 225 -15.64 -2.89 0.87
C SER A 225 -16.43 -1.80 1.57
N LEU A 226 -15.92 -0.57 1.54
CA LEU A 226 -16.59 0.56 2.17
C LEU A 226 -16.48 1.83 1.32
N ASN A 227 -17.40 2.76 1.59
CA ASN A 227 -17.34 4.10 1.04
C ASN A 227 -16.17 4.86 1.67
N PRO A 228 -15.19 5.33 0.89
CA PRO A 228 -13.99 5.96 1.45
C PRO A 228 -14.25 7.30 2.17
N ALA A 229 -15.36 7.98 1.87
CA ALA A 229 -15.68 9.26 2.48
C ALA A 229 -16.41 9.13 3.82
N SER A 230 -17.22 8.08 3.99
CA SER A 230 -18.10 7.93 5.17
C SER A 230 -17.79 6.71 6.03
N GLY A 231 -16.97 5.77 5.57
CA GLY A 231 -16.74 4.49 6.23
C GLY A 231 -17.92 3.51 6.15
N LYS A 232 -19.04 3.89 5.50
CA LYS A 232 -20.19 2.99 5.34
C LYS A 232 -19.78 1.74 4.58
N ILE A 233 -20.00 0.57 5.17
CA ILE A 233 -19.72 -0.71 4.55
C ILE A 233 -20.72 -0.95 3.41
N HIS A 234 -20.20 -1.25 2.22
CA HIS A 234 -21.00 -1.68 1.07
C HIS A 234 -21.30 -3.18 1.17
N PHE A 235 -20.25 -3.98 1.41
CA PHE A 235 -20.33 -5.43 1.63
C PHE A 235 -19.09 -5.95 2.34
N SER A 236 -19.18 -7.17 2.87
CA SER A 236 -18.06 -7.97 3.31
C SER A 236 -18.14 -9.38 2.74
N HIS A 237 -16.98 -10.01 2.56
CA HIS A 237 -16.87 -11.39 2.08
C HIS A 237 -15.86 -12.16 2.92
N PRO A 238 -16.29 -13.16 3.71
CA PRO A 238 -15.38 -13.95 4.54
C PRO A 238 -14.38 -14.74 3.70
N TRP A 239 -13.10 -14.51 3.90
CA TRP A 239 -12.04 -15.23 3.23
C TRP A 239 -10.83 -15.34 4.15
N ARG A 240 -10.78 -16.41 4.92
CA ARG A 240 -9.71 -16.65 5.89
C ARG A 240 -9.34 -18.15 5.88
N PRO A 241 -8.03 -18.49 5.94
CA PRO A 241 -7.60 -19.85 6.22
C PRO A 241 -8.05 -20.33 7.61
N SER A 242 -8.19 -21.63 7.78
CA SER A 242 -8.53 -22.25 9.08
C SER A 242 -7.37 -22.14 10.09
N MET A 243 -6.13 -22.08 9.61
CA MET A 243 -4.95 -21.94 10.44
C MET A 243 -4.96 -20.60 11.20
N ASN A 244 -4.80 -20.64 12.53
CA ASN A 244 -4.82 -19.44 13.34
C ASN A 244 -3.68 -18.47 13.02
N ALA A 245 -2.46 -18.98 12.80
CA ALA A 245 -1.28 -18.18 12.44
C ALA A 245 -1.23 -17.78 10.96
N SER A 246 -2.36 -17.77 10.26
CA SER A 246 -2.44 -17.31 8.86
C SER A 246 -2.51 -15.79 8.76
N VAL A 247 -2.15 -15.27 7.59
CA VAL A 247 -2.24 -13.85 7.26
C VAL A 247 -2.94 -13.65 5.91
N ASN A 248 -3.70 -12.58 5.76
CA ASN A 248 -4.17 -12.04 4.50
C ASN A 248 -3.26 -10.86 4.14
N ALA A 249 -2.33 -11.06 3.22
CA ALA A 249 -1.30 -10.08 2.88
C ALA A 249 -1.27 -9.70 1.39
N CYS A 250 -1.83 -10.54 0.51
CA CYS A 250 -2.00 -10.21 -0.90
C CYS A 250 -3.02 -9.08 -1.06
N THR A 251 -2.62 -8.01 -1.74
CA THR A 251 -3.53 -6.90 -2.04
C THR A 251 -4.65 -7.37 -2.98
N PRO A 252 -5.92 -7.03 -2.70
CA PRO A 252 -7.01 -7.38 -3.61
C PRO A 252 -6.85 -6.67 -4.96
N ILE A 253 -7.39 -7.28 -6.02
CA ILE A 253 -7.43 -6.68 -7.36
C ILE A 253 -8.89 -6.51 -7.76
N ALA A 254 -9.22 -5.35 -8.35
CA ALA A 254 -10.56 -5.11 -8.88
C ALA A 254 -10.49 -4.79 -10.38
N VAL A 255 -11.28 -5.49 -11.18
CA VAL A 255 -11.42 -5.27 -12.62
C VAL A 255 -12.91 -5.20 -12.96
N GLY A 256 -13.39 -4.03 -13.33
CA GLY A 256 -14.83 -3.81 -13.51
C GLY A 256 -15.62 -4.14 -12.25
N ASN A 257 -16.56 -5.09 -12.35
CA ASN A 257 -17.36 -5.56 -11.22
C ASN A 257 -16.81 -6.83 -10.55
N PHE A 258 -15.58 -7.22 -10.88
CA PHE A 258 -14.95 -8.42 -10.33
C PHE A 258 -13.84 -8.05 -9.35
N ILE A 259 -13.73 -8.85 -8.29
CA ILE A 259 -12.66 -8.71 -7.31
C ILE A 259 -11.95 -10.05 -7.18
N PHE A 260 -10.62 -10.04 -7.29
CA PHE A 260 -9.76 -11.16 -6.98
C PHE A 260 -9.18 -10.98 -5.59
N VAL A 261 -9.22 -12.04 -4.77
CA VAL A 261 -8.56 -12.14 -3.48
C VAL A 261 -7.76 -13.43 -3.42
N SER A 262 -6.61 -13.40 -2.75
CA SER A 262 -5.77 -14.58 -2.57
C SER A 262 -5.13 -14.60 -1.20
N THR A 263 -5.02 -15.79 -0.65
CA THR A 263 -4.24 -16.09 0.55
C THR A 263 -3.68 -17.50 0.44
N SER A 264 -2.60 -17.78 1.12
CA SER A 264 -2.00 -19.11 1.14
C SER A 264 -2.70 -20.04 2.15
N TYR A 265 -1.98 -20.98 2.70
CA TYR A 265 -2.43 -21.87 3.79
C TYR A 265 -3.56 -22.84 3.41
N GLY A 266 -3.59 -23.30 2.14
CA GLY A 266 -4.61 -24.22 1.63
C GLY A 266 -5.98 -23.59 1.39
N LYS A 267 -6.11 -22.26 1.55
CA LYS A 267 -7.35 -21.54 1.24
C LYS A 267 -7.42 -21.10 -0.22
N GLY A 268 -6.27 -20.69 -0.79
CA GLY A 268 -6.16 -20.28 -2.17
C GLY A 268 -6.78 -18.94 -2.50
N ALA A 269 -7.31 -18.82 -3.70
CA ALA A 269 -7.84 -17.59 -4.24
C ALA A 269 -9.32 -17.71 -4.62
N ALA A 270 -9.97 -16.54 -4.76
CA ALA A 270 -11.33 -16.43 -5.27
C ALA A 270 -11.48 -15.27 -6.25
N VAL A 271 -12.37 -15.45 -7.22
CA VAL A 271 -12.95 -14.37 -8.02
C VAL A 271 -14.38 -14.14 -7.57
N LEU A 272 -14.68 -12.93 -7.18
CA LEU A 272 -15.96 -12.48 -6.67
C LEU A 272 -16.62 -11.52 -7.66
N ALA A 273 -17.86 -11.74 -8.04
CA ALA A 273 -18.68 -10.73 -8.71
C ALA A 273 -19.36 -9.86 -7.66
N VAL A 274 -19.29 -8.55 -7.83
CA VAL A 274 -20.00 -7.59 -6.97
C VAL A 274 -21.41 -7.39 -7.50
N GLU A 275 -22.38 -7.78 -6.71
CA GLU A 275 -23.79 -7.46 -6.87
C GLU A 275 -24.10 -6.11 -6.14
N GLU A 276 -25.35 -5.76 -5.88
CA GLU A 276 -25.66 -4.44 -5.28
C GLU A 276 -25.02 -4.25 -3.89
N THR A 277 -25.29 -5.15 -2.96
CA THR A 277 -24.84 -5.07 -1.56
C THR A 277 -24.11 -6.31 -1.08
N LYS A 278 -23.81 -7.24 -1.97
CA LYS A 278 -23.15 -8.51 -1.67
C LYS A 278 -22.21 -8.93 -2.79
N THR A 279 -21.48 -9.99 -2.53
CA THR A 279 -20.63 -10.64 -3.52
C THR A 279 -21.13 -12.06 -3.82
N LYS A 280 -20.97 -12.49 -5.08
CA LYS A 280 -21.16 -13.88 -5.51
C LYS A 280 -19.79 -14.46 -5.87
N THR A 281 -19.43 -15.57 -5.28
CA THR A 281 -18.22 -16.29 -5.68
C THR A 281 -18.43 -16.95 -7.03
N LEU A 282 -17.60 -16.60 -8.00
CA LEU A 282 -17.62 -17.17 -9.35
C LEU A 282 -16.65 -18.34 -9.48
N TRP A 283 -15.52 -18.24 -8.82
CA TRP A 283 -14.46 -19.23 -8.87
C TRP A 283 -13.66 -19.23 -7.57
N THR A 284 -13.17 -20.41 -7.18
CA THR A 284 -12.21 -20.60 -6.10
C THR A 284 -11.18 -21.65 -6.50
N GLY A 285 -9.96 -21.50 -6.03
CA GLY A 285 -8.92 -22.49 -6.25
C GLY A 285 -7.64 -22.19 -5.48
N ASP A 286 -6.92 -23.24 -5.10
CA ASP A 286 -5.63 -23.14 -4.43
C ASP A 286 -4.48 -23.54 -5.37
N LYS A 287 -4.77 -24.37 -6.38
CA LYS A 287 -3.76 -24.90 -7.31
C LYS A 287 -3.35 -23.94 -8.41
N SER A 288 -4.27 -23.05 -8.85
CA SER A 288 -4.01 -22.12 -9.95
C SER A 288 -3.26 -20.89 -9.46
N MET A 289 -3.70 -20.31 -8.35
CA MET A 289 -3.09 -19.15 -7.72
C MET A 289 -3.31 -19.17 -6.22
N SER A 290 -2.25 -19.01 -5.45
CA SER A 290 -2.26 -19.00 -3.99
C SER A 290 -1.15 -18.07 -3.50
N CYS A 291 -1.38 -16.75 -3.63
CA CYS A 291 -0.40 -15.75 -3.26
C CYS A 291 -0.33 -15.59 -1.74
N HIS A 292 0.88 -15.53 -1.21
CA HIS A 292 1.14 -15.36 0.22
C HIS A 292 1.33 -13.88 0.59
N TYR A 293 2.51 -13.32 0.34
CA TYR A 293 2.83 -11.91 0.61
C TYR A 293 2.84 -11.05 -0.66
N SER A 294 3.11 -11.65 -1.81
CA SER A 294 3.13 -10.96 -3.09
C SER A 294 1.72 -10.58 -3.53
N SER A 295 1.61 -9.46 -4.22
CA SER A 295 0.38 -9.06 -4.90
C SER A 295 0.47 -9.40 -6.37
N CYS A 296 -0.67 -9.81 -6.96
CA CYS A 296 -0.75 -10.06 -8.39
C CYS A 296 -0.90 -8.74 -9.16
N VAL A 297 -0.66 -8.83 -10.47
CA VAL A 297 -0.94 -7.75 -11.43
C VAL A 297 -1.82 -8.31 -12.55
N THR A 298 -2.57 -7.43 -13.21
CA THR A 298 -3.41 -7.80 -14.36
C THR A 298 -2.89 -7.17 -15.63
N LEU A 299 -2.86 -7.95 -16.71
CA LEU A 299 -2.51 -7.48 -18.04
C LEU A 299 -3.31 -8.28 -19.07
N ASP A 300 -3.96 -7.58 -20.02
CA ASP A 300 -4.67 -8.19 -21.16
C ASP A 300 -5.67 -9.30 -20.79
N GLY A 301 -6.37 -9.14 -19.66
CA GLY A 301 -7.36 -10.10 -19.17
C GLY A 301 -6.78 -11.29 -18.40
N TYR A 302 -5.48 -11.34 -18.20
CA TYR A 302 -4.77 -12.34 -17.42
C TYR A 302 -4.33 -11.79 -16.07
N LEU A 303 -4.12 -12.69 -15.11
CA LEU A 303 -3.59 -12.42 -13.79
C LEU A 303 -2.21 -13.06 -13.67
N TYR A 304 -1.22 -12.26 -13.28
CA TYR A 304 0.14 -12.71 -13.05
C TYR A 304 0.51 -12.54 -11.58
N GLY A 305 1.14 -13.55 -11.00
CA GLY A 305 1.54 -13.49 -9.59
C GLY A 305 2.40 -14.67 -9.17
N PHE A 306 2.93 -14.60 -7.95
CA PHE A 306 3.69 -15.71 -7.37
C PHE A 306 2.76 -16.66 -6.62
N HIS A 307 2.65 -17.87 -7.12
CA HIS A 307 1.91 -18.95 -6.49
C HIS A 307 2.78 -19.66 -5.44
N GLY A 308 2.20 -19.96 -4.29
CA GLY A 308 2.85 -20.70 -3.22
C GLY A 308 3.28 -19.82 -2.04
N ARG A 309 3.94 -20.46 -1.09
CA ARG A 309 4.51 -19.80 0.09
C ARG A 309 6.01 -19.61 -0.12
N GLN A 310 6.51 -18.43 0.24
CA GLN A 310 7.93 -18.12 0.09
C GLN A 310 8.84 -19.12 0.81
N GLU A 311 8.42 -19.64 1.96
CA GLU A 311 9.19 -20.63 2.75
C GLU A 311 9.28 -21.99 2.07
N ALA A 312 8.37 -22.31 1.17
CA ALA A 312 8.31 -23.57 0.42
C ALA A 312 8.68 -23.43 -1.06
N GLY A 313 9.05 -22.23 -1.47
CA GLY A 313 9.21 -21.84 -2.87
C GLY A 313 7.93 -21.29 -3.48
N ALA A 314 8.07 -20.35 -4.41
CA ALA A 314 6.97 -19.71 -5.11
C ALA A 314 7.27 -19.61 -6.60
N ASP A 315 6.28 -19.95 -7.44
CA ASP A 315 6.38 -19.96 -8.89
C ASP A 315 5.62 -18.76 -9.48
N LEU A 316 6.20 -18.10 -10.47
CA LEU A 316 5.50 -17.10 -11.27
C LEU A 316 4.49 -17.78 -12.18
N ARG A 317 3.28 -17.34 -12.17
CA ARG A 317 2.16 -17.83 -13.00
C ARG A 317 1.40 -16.69 -13.65
#